data_fcfd9f79b0f223282e53f1b0080592a2
#
_entry.id   fcfd9f79b0f223282e53f1b0080592a2
#
_cell.length_a   1.000
_cell.length_b   1.000
_cell.length_c   1.000
_cell.angle_alpha   90.00
_cell.angle_beta   90.00
_cell.angle_gamma   90.00
#
_symmetry.space_group_name_H-M   'P 1'
#
loop_
_entity.id
_entity.type
_entity.pdbx_description
1 polymer ?
#
loop_
_entity_poly.entity_id
_entity_poly.type
_entity_poly.pdbx_seq_one_letter_code
_entity_poly.pdbx_strand_id
1 'polypeptide(L)'
;MPNSWEVWWAIVKFENSEELKIRPVVVLENQEAFIISLKVTSHKPRDTYPGEYDLMRWSDAGLTKPSTVRLSQPLQLIITDFKNKIGDLDAVDIYAIQQLIAYYK
;
A
#
# COMPACT_ATOMS: atom_id res chain seq x y z
N MET A 1 8.40 -13.99 3.05
CA MET A 1 8.58 -13.23 1.80
C MET A 1 7.30 -12.45 1.48
N PRO A 2 7.36 -11.15 1.31
CA PRO A 2 6.17 -10.41 0.90
C PRO A 2 5.70 -10.83 -0.49
N ASN A 3 4.40 -11.11 -0.59
CA ASN A 3 3.78 -11.54 -1.85
C ASN A 3 2.72 -10.52 -2.28
N SER A 4 2.38 -10.55 -3.58
CA SER A 4 1.40 -9.62 -4.15
C SER A 4 0.10 -9.63 -3.34
N TRP A 5 -0.43 -8.44 -3.10
CA TRP A 5 -1.70 -8.16 -2.41
C TRP A 5 -1.69 -8.44 -0.91
N GLU A 6 -0.53 -8.76 -0.35
CA GLU A 6 -0.37 -8.79 1.11
C GLU A 6 -0.20 -7.38 1.65
N VAL A 7 -0.64 -7.18 2.89
CA VAL A 7 -0.46 -5.92 3.61
C VAL A 7 0.60 -6.15 4.68
N TRP A 8 1.62 -5.31 4.70
CA TRP A 8 2.76 -5.45 5.61
C TRP A 8 3.11 -4.13 6.29
N TRP A 9 3.62 -4.21 7.51
CA TRP A 9 4.33 -3.09 8.11
C TRP A 9 5.70 -2.97 7.45
N ALA A 10 6.05 -1.77 7.00
CA ALA A 10 7.34 -1.54 6.34
C ALA A 10 7.87 -0.16 6.68
N ILE A 11 9.20 -0.04 6.57
CA ILE A 11 9.87 1.25 6.73
C ILE A 11 9.70 2.03 5.43
N VAL A 12 9.09 3.21 5.51
CA VAL A 12 8.91 4.09 4.34
C VAL A 12 9.46 5.47 4.65
N LYS A 13 10.02 6.10 3.62
CA LYS A 13 10.51 7.45 3.74
C LYS A 13 9.34 8.42 3.57
N PHE A 14 9.25 9.40 4.46
CA PHE A 14 8.22 10.43 4.39
C PHE A 14 8.51 11.36 3.22
N GLU A 15 7.47 11.76 2.50
CA GLU A 15 7.60 12.73 1.41
C GLU A 15 8.21 14.03 1.95
N ASN A 16 9.13 14.60 1.19
CA ASN A 16 9.76 15.87 1.53
C ASN A 16 10.54 15.85 2.84
N SER A 17 10.99 14.68 3.29
CA SER A 17 11.70 14.53 4.55
C SER A 17 12.70 13.39 4.47
N GLU A 18 13.76 13.46 5.27
CA GLU A 18 14.69 12.34 5.46
C GLU A 18 14.19 11.37 6.52
N GLU A 19 13.03 11.66 7.11
CA GLU A 19 12.49 10.86 8.20
C GLU A 19 11.94 9.54 7.68
N LEU A 20 12.29 8.45 8.38
CA LEU A 20 11.79 7.11 8.09
C LEU A 20 10.72 6.75 9.12
N LYS A 21 9.62 6.18 8.67
CA LYS A 21 8.54 5.73 9.56
C LYS A 21 8.05 4.36 9.15
N ILE A 22 7.54 3.61 10.12
CA ILE A 22 6.92 2.32 9.86
C ILE A 22 5.45 2.56 9.54
N ARG A 23 5.02 2.11 8.36
CA ARG A 23 3.65 2.31 7.87
C ARG A 23 3.15 1.05 7.17
N PRO A 24 1.83 0.86 7.09
CA PRO A 24 1.30 -0.24 6.27
C PRO A 24 1.56 0.04 4.79
N VAL A 25 1.85 -1.02 4.06
CA VAL A 25 1.96 -0.97 2.60
C VAL A 25 1.23 -2.16 2.01
N VAL A 26 0.72 -2.01 0.79
CA VAL A 26 0.15 -3.10 0.00
C VAL A 26 1.22 -3.51 -1.01
N VAL A 27 1.59 -4.78 -0.99
CA VAL A 27 2.58 -5.31 -1.95
C VAL A 27 1.91 -5.50 -3.31
N LEU A 28 2.48 -4.90 -4.35
CA LEU A 28 2.01 -5.11 -5.73
C LEU A 28 2.78 -6.26 -6.38
N GLU A 29 4.10 -6.18 -6.34
CA GLU A 29 4.92 -7.14 -7.06
C GLU A 29 6.26 -7.32 -6.36
N ASN A 30 6.64 -8.56 -6.11
CA ASN A 30 7.94 -8.88 -5.57
C ASN A 30 8.87 -9.26 -6.72
N GLN A 31 9.80 -8.35 -7.04
CA GLN A 31 10.78 -8.53 -8.11
C GLN A 31 12.14 -8.94 -7.55
N GLU A 32 12.18 -9.58 -6.40
CA GLU A 32 13.39 -10.00 -5.69
C GLU A 32 14.25 -8.83 -5.20
N ALA A 33 14.96 -8.15 -6.11
CA ALA A 33 15.80 -7.00 -5.72
C ALA A 33 14.97 -5.86 -5.14
N PHE A 34 13.79 -5.63 -5.73
CA PHE A 34 12.87 -4.59 -5.26
C PHE A 34 11.49 -5.17 -5.10
N ILE A 35 10.76 -4.68 -4.10
CA ILE A 35 9.38 -5.07 -3.86
C ILE A 35 8.53 -3.82 -4.05
N ILE A 36 7.76 -3.80 -5.15
CA ILE A 36 6.94 -2.64 -5.49
C ILE A 36 5.70 -2.65 -4.60
N SER A 37 5.48 -1.56 -3.89
CA SER A 37 4.43 -1.48 -2.89
C SER A 37 3.70 -0.14 -2.96
N LEU A 38 2.51 -0.09 -2.37
CA LEU A 38 1.71 1.11 -2.28
C LEU A 38 1.57 1.52 -0.81
N LYS A 39 1.76 2.80 -0.55
CA LYS A 39 1.64 3.34 0.79
C LYS A 39 0.17 3.35 1.23
N VAL A 40 -0.07 2.98 2.49
CA VAL A 40 -1.39 3.02 3.10
C VAL A 40 -1.41 4.09 4.17
N THR A 41 -2.42 4.95 4.13
CA THR A 41 -2.60 6.01 5.12
C THR A 41 -3.98 5.86 5.78
N SER A 42 -4.15 6.52 6.93
CA SER A 42 -5.40 6.41 7.69
C SER A 42 -6.33 7.61 7.50
N HIS A 43 -6.06 8.48 6.52
CA HIS A 43 -6.97 9.58 6.21
C HIS A 43 -7.81 9.24 4.98
N LYS A 44 -8.93 9.95 4.81
CA LYS A 44 -9.81 9.74 3.66
C LYS A 44 -9.20 10.29 2.38
N PRO A 45 -9.58 9.74 1.21
CA PRO A 45 -9.13 10.30 -0.07
C PRO A 45 -9.49 11.76 -0.18
N ARG A 46 -8.62 12.54 -0.81
CA ARG A 46 -8.84 13.98 -1.01
C ARG A 46 -9.06 14.24 -2.50
N ASP A 47 -10.06 15.07 -2.79
CA ASP A 47 -10.41 15.38 -4.18
C ASP A 47 -9.23 15.97 -4.97
N THR A 48 -8.33 16.66 -4.27
CA THR A 48 -7.18 17.30 -4.90
C THR A 48 -6.01 16.35 -5.14
N TYR A 49 -6.12 15.09 -4.73
CA TYR A 49 -5.06 14.10 -4.86
C TYR A 49 -5.56 12.89 -5.63
N PRO A 50 -5.52 12.96 -6.99
CA PRO A 50 -5.91 11.80 -7.78
C PRO A 50 -4.96 10.63 -7.48
N GLY A 51 -5.46 9.41 -7.63
CA GLY A 51 -4.67 8.23 -7.39
C GLY A 51 -4.72 7.71 -5.97
N GLU A 52 -5.67 8.19 -5.17
CA GLU A 52 -5.94 7.60 -3.86
C GLU A 52 -7.19 6.73 -3.92
N TYR A 53 -7.16 5.61 -3.21
CA TYR A 53 -8.28 4.67 -3.15
C TYR A 53 -8.60 4.31 -1.70
N ASP A 54 -9.86 4.48 -1.31
CA ASP A 54 -10.33 4.17 0.04
C ASP A 54 -10.69 2.68 0.11
N LEU A 55 -9.98 1.92 0.94
CA LEU A 55 -10.22 0.48 1.06
C LEU A 55 -11.62 0.21 1.59
N MET A 56 -12.37 -0.66 0.92
CA MET A 56 -13.72 -1.05 1.34
C MET A 56 -13.68 -2.12 2.43
N ARG A 57 -12.71 -3.02 2.34
CA ARG A 57 -12.58 -4.15 3.26
C ARG A 57 -11.30 -4.07 4.09
N TRP A 58 -11.00 -2.88 4.60
CA TRP A 58 -9.77 -2.65 5.35
C TRP A 58 -9.67 -3.57 6.59
N SER A 59 -10.78 -3.83 7.24
CA SER A 59 -10.80 -4.67 8.44
C SER A 59 -10.47 -6.14 8.09
N ASP A 60 -10.95 -6.63 6.94
CA ASP A 60 -10.64 -7.98 6.48
C ASP A 60 -9.15 -8.13 6.11
N ALA A 61 -8.51 -7.04 5.76
CA ALA A 61 -7.08 -7.03 5.46
C ALA A 61 -6.21 -6.97 6.72
N GLY A 62 -6.81 -6.90 7.89
CA GLY A 62 -6.08 -6.86 9.16
C GLY A 62 -5.77 -5.46 9.67
N LEU A 63 -6.24 -4.42 8.98
CA LEU A 63 -6.03 -3.04 9.42
C LEU A 63 -7.01 -2.70 10.54
N THR A 64 -6.62 -1.77 11.40
CA THR A 64 -7.38 -1.44 12.62
C THR A 64 -8.29 -0.23 12.46
N LYS A 65 -8.22 0.47 11.32
CA LYS A 65 -9.05 1.65 11.07
C LYS A 65 -9.19 1.87 9.57
N PRO A 66 -10.19 2.66 9.14
CA PRO A 66 -10.35 2.97 7.72
C PRO A 66 -9.06 3.51 7.14
N SER A 67 -8.70 3.00 5.97
CA SER A 67 -7.39 3.26 5.36
C SER A 67 -7.53 3.54 3.88
N THR A 68 -6.60 4.36 3.37
CA THR A 68 -6.54 4.78 1.98
C THR A 68 -5.22 4.34 1.37
N VAL A 69 -5.25 3.82 0.15
CA VAL A 69 -4.07 3.38 -0.59
C VAL A 69 -3.68 4.45 -1.61
N ARG A 70 -2.41 4.84 -1.63
CA ARG A 70 -1.90 5.81 -2.61
C ARG A 70 -1.39 5.07 -3.83
N LEU A 71 -2.07 5.25 -4.96
CA LEU A 71 -1.77 4.54 -6.21
C LEU A 71 -0.80 5.29 -7.11
N SER A 72 -0.69 6.62 -6.93
CA SER A 72 0.04 7.47 -7.86
C SER A 72 1.55 7.45 -7.67
N GLN A 73 2.03 6.99 -6.53
CA GLN A 73 3.48 6.98 -6.24
C GLN A 73 3.88 5.64 -5.63
N PRO A 74 4.07 4.62 -6.47
CA PRO A 74 4.54 3.33 -5.97
C PRO A 74 5.91 3.44 -5.29
N LEU A 75 6.11 2.64 -4.26
CA LEU A 75 7.34 2.60 -3.50
C LEU A 75 8.20 1.43 -3.97
N GLN A 76 9.50 1.65 -4.11
CA GLN A 76 10.46 0.57 -4.32
C GLN A 76 11.12 0.26 -3.00
N LEU A 77 10.74 -0.86 -2.40
CA LEU A 77 11.28 -1.28 -1.11
C LEU A 77 12.15 -2.50 -1.28
N ILE A 78 13.01 -2.75 -0.30
CA ILE A 78 13.84 -3.97 -0.27
C ILE A 78 13.36 -4.85 0.88
N ILE A 79 13.76 -6.13 0.86
CA ILE A 79 13.24 -7.11 1.83
C ILE A 79 13.49 -6.67 3.28
N THR A 80 14.60 -6.01 3.55
CA THR A 80 14.92 -5.58 4.91
C THR A 80 14.06 -4.42 5.41
N ASP A 81 13.30 -3.77 4.53
CA ASP A 81 12.35 -2.73 4.93
C ASP A 81 11.09 -3.31 5.54
N PHE A 82 10.76 -4.56 5.24
CA PHE A 82 9.53 -5.20 5.70
C PHE A 82 9.70 -5.73 7.11
N LYS A 83 8.69 -5.51 7.96
CA LYS A 83 8.72 -5.92 9.36
C LYS A 83 7.80 -7.11 9.61
N ASN A 84 6.51 -6.87 9.73
CA ASN A 84 5.53 -7.92 10.02
C ASN A 84 4.39 -7.88 9.01
N LYS A 85 3.89 -9.04 8.64
CA LYS A 85 2.70 -9.13 7.80
C LYS A 85 1.48 -8.75 8.64
N ILE A 86 0.62 -7.91 8.05
CA ILE A 86 -0.65 -7.50 8.66
C ILE A 86 -1.75 -8.44 8.22
N GLY A 87 -1.85 -8.72 6.92
CA GLY A 87 -2.90 -9.57 6.38
C GLY A 87 -2.88 -9.60 4.87
N ASP A 88 -4.01 -9.92 4.27
CA ASP A 88 -4.19 -10.02 2.83
C ASP A 88 -5.35 -9.14 2.40
N LEU A 89 -5.20 -8.41 1.28
CA LEU A 89 -6.31 -7.62 0.75
C LEU A 89 -7.45 -8.54 0.32
N ASP A 90 -8.67 -8.06 0.53
CA ASP A 90 -9.87 -8.74 0.02
C ASP A 90 -9.94 -8.60 -1.51
N ALA A 91 -10.55 -9.60 -2.15
CA ALA A 91 -10.70 -9.63 -3.60
C ALA A 91 -11.39 -8.37 -4.15
N VAL A 92 -12.33 -7.79 -3.42
CA VAL A 92 -13.03 -6.57 -3.82
C VAL A 92 -12.05 -5.43 -4.00
N ASP A 93 -11.16 -5.25 -3.02
CA ASP A 93 -10.17 -4.17 -3.07
C ASP A 93 -9.07 -4.44 -4.08
N ILE A 94 -8.66 -5.70 -4.22
CA ILE A 94 -7.67 -6.07 -5.24
C ILE A 94 -8.20 -5.70 -6.63
N TYR A 95 -9.43 -6.09 -6.93
CA TYR A 95 -10.03 -5.79 -8.23
C TYR A 95 -10.09 -4.29 -8.49
N ALA A 96 -10.57 -3.52 -7.49
CA ALA A 96 -10.68 -2.07 -7.63
C ALA A 96 -9.32 -1.42 -7.88
N ILE A 97 -8.30 -1.83 -7.14
CA ILE A 97 -6.95 -1.30 -7.31
C ILE A 97 -6.39 -1.63 -8.68
N GLN A 98 -6.57 -2.86 -9.16
CA GLN A 98 -6.12 -3.26 -10.48
C GLN A 98 -6.74 -2.39 -11.58
N GLN A 99 -8.03 -2.10 -11.48
CA GLN A 99 -8.71 -1.25 -12.45
C GLN A 99 -8.17 0.18 -12.42
N LEU A 100 -7.94 0.71 -11.23
CA LEU A 100 -7.44 2.07 -11.09
C LEU A 100 -5.99 2.21 -11.57
N ILE A 101 -5.15 1.23 -11.30
CA ILE A 101 -3.77 1.24 -11.80
C ILE A 101 -3.77 1.25 -13.33
N ALA A 102 -4.61 0.44 -13.95
CA ALA A 102 -4.73 0.42 -15.42
C ALA A 102 -5.16 1.78 -15.95
N TYR A 103 -6.06 2.46 -15.24
CA TYR A 103 -6.55 3.77 -15.64
C TYR A 103 -5.45 4.84 -15.58
N TYR A 104 -4.57 4.78 -14.56
CA TYR A 104 -3.54 5.80 -14.34
C TYR A 104 -2.22 5.53 -15.06
N LYS A 105 -2.14 4.46 -15.81
CA LYS A 105 -0.92 4.15 -16.58
C LYS A 105 -0.81 5.00 -17.84
#